data_a6e32a04fead6881a22e7236b6a26b98
#
_entry.id   a6e32a04fead6881a22e7236b6a26b98
#
_cell.length_a   1.000
_cell.length_b   1.000
_cell.length_c   1.000
_cell.angle_alpha   90.00
_cell.angle_beta   90.00
_cell.angle_gamma   90.00
#
_symmetry.space_group_name_H-M   'P 1'
#
loop_
_entity.id
_entity.type
_entity.pdbx_description
1 polymer ?
#
loop_
_entity_poly.entity_id
_entity_poly.type
_entity_poly.pdbx_seq_one_letter_code
_entity_poly.pdbx_strand_id
1 'polypeptide(L)'
;MNHAANPADPDSAAAHGGSLYNDDLAPTTPAQRTWKWYHFAALWVGMVMNIASYMLAAGLIQEGMSPWQAVTTVLLGNLIVLVPMLLIGHAGAKHGIPYAVLVRASFGTQGAKLPALLRAIVACGWYGIQTWLGGSAIYTLLNILTGTALHGVALPVVGISFGQLACFLVFWALQLYFILHGTDSIRWLESWSAPIKVVMCVALVWWATSKAGGVGSMLSAPSQFAAGGKKAGLFWATFWPGLTAMVGFWATLALNIPDFTRFAHSQRDQMIGQSIGLPLPMALLSVVSVVVTSATVVIYGNAIWDPIDLTSRMTGIGVGIALVILTLDTMCCNLAANLVGPAYDFSSLWPKAISYRVGGMITATIAIVMMPWKILATTDGYIFTWLVGYSALLGPVAGILMVDYFLIRGTQLDTRALFDERGDFSYARGWNPAALVALAVGVLPNLPGFLHTAFPASFPNVPAFFNTLYTYAWFVGLVLASGVYGTWMKWRAGQRAQIASA
;
A
#
# COMPACT_ATOMS: atom_id res chain seq x y z
N MET A 1 -9.65 23.06 10.48
CA MET A 1 -10.41 23.18 11.76
C MET A 1 -9.40 23.41 12.87
N ASN A 2 -9.41 24.59 13.49
CA ASN A 2 -8.66 24.86 14.72
C ASN A 2 -9.30 24.05 15.86
N HIS A 3 -8.68 22.95 16.24
CA HIS A 3 -9.06 22.24 17.45
C HIS A 3 -8.42 22.95 18.64
N ALA A 4 -9.20 23.83 19.26
CA ALA A 4 -8.86 24.35 20.58
C ALA A 4 -8.83 23.16 21.55
N ALA A 5 -7.67 22.88 22.14
CA ALA A 5 -7.51 21.96 23.25
C ALA A 5 -8.45 22.38 24.39
N ASN A 6 -9.05 21.44 25.06
CA ASN A 6 -9.81 21.72 26.29
C ASN A 6 -8.81 22.15 27.39
N PRO A 7 -8.79 23.41 27.82
CA PRO A 7 -7.77 23.91 28.75
C PRO A 7 -7.92 23.42 30.19
N ALA A 8 -8.90 22.53 30.45
CA ALA A 8 -9.28 22.12 31.82
C ALA A 8 -8.64 20.78 32.27
N ASP A 9 -7.78 20.12 31.46
CA ASP A 9 -7.09 18.90 31.88
C ASP A 9 -5.61 19.20 32.17
N PRO A 10 -5.18 19.26 33.44
CA PRO A 10 -3.78 19.52 33.81
C PRO A 10 -2.80 18.45 33.28
N ASP A 11 -3.31 17.22 33.03
CA ASP A 11 -2.54 16.10 32.50
C ASP A 11 -2.27 16.23 30.98
N SER A 12 -3.10 17.02 30.26
CA SER A 12 -2.88 17.31 28.84
C SER A 12 -1.68 18.24 28.64
N ALA A 13 -1.48 19.21 29.54
CA ALA A 13 -0.39 20.20 29.42
C ALA A 13 1.01 19.56 29.53
N ALA A 14 1.19 18.52 30.36
CA ALA A 14 2.47 17.81 30.48
C ALA A 14 2.79 16.98 29.22
N ALA A 15 1.79 16.41 28.56
CA ALA A 15 1.95 15.68 27.31
C ALA A 15 2.27 16.63 26.14
N HIS A 16 1.70 17.83 26.09
CA HIS A 16 1.89 18.83 25.01
C HIS A 16 3.29 19.43 24.98
N GLY A 17 4.05 19.41 26.10
CA GLY A 17 5.43 19.92 26.18
C GLY A 17 6.50 18.94 25.68
N GLY A 18 6.20 17.64 25.57
CA GLY A 18 7.16 16.59 25.21
C GLY A 18 7.67 16.66 23.76
N SER A 19 8.90 16.19 23.52
CA SER A 19 9.50 16.16 22.16
C SER A 19 8.81 15.16 21.22
N LEU A 20 8.10 14.17 21.77
CA LEU A 20 7.38 13.13 21.06
C LEU A 20 5.94 13.51 20.68
N TYR A 21 5.46 14.67 21.16
CA TYR A 21 4.10 15.13 20.94
C TYR A 21 4.00 16.04 19.70
N ASN A 22 2.92 15.83 18.96
CA ASN A 22 2.45 16.69 17.89
C ASN A 22 0.92 16.52 17.82
N ASP A 23 0.17 17.59 17.57
CA ASP A 23 -1.29 17.58 17.50
C ASP A 23 -1.81 16.61 16.43
N ASP A 24 -1.09 16.45 15.33
CA ASP A 24 -1.43 15.50 14.24
C ASP A 24 -1.32 14.02 14.72
N LEU A 25 -0.47 13.74 15.69
CA LEU A 25 -0.22 12.41 16.26
C LEU A 25 -1.03 12.13 17.53
N ALA A 26 -1.73 13.11 18.06
CA ALA A 26 -2.51 13.00 19.29
C ALA A 26 -3.57 11.92 19.19
N PRO A 27 -3.89 11.21 20.31
CA PRO A 27 -4.98 10.27 20.34
C PRO A 27 -6.32 10.97 20.07
N THR A 28 -7.20 10.29 19.29
CA THR A 28 -8.54 10.81 19.03
C THR A 28 -9.41 10.79 20.29
N THR A 29 -10.13 11.87 20.51
CA THR A 29 -11.16 11.94 21.57
C THR A 29 -12.36 11.06 21.25
N PRO A 30 -13.16 10.62 22.24
CA PRO A 30 -14.41 9.88 21.98
C PRO A 30 -15.36 10.58 21.02
N ALA A 31 -15.44 11.92 21.06
CA ALA A 31 -16.28 12.71 20.16
C ALA A 31 -15.83 12.66 18.69
N GLN A 32 -14.55 12.41 18.43
CA GLN A 32 -14.00 12.28 17.08
C GLN A 32 -14.19 10.87 16.50
N ARG A 33 -14.55 9.87 17.32
CA ARG A 33 -14.70 8.47 16.90
C ARG A 33 -16.11 8.22 16.36
N THR A 34 -16.34 8.72 15.15
CA THR A 34 -17.69 8.74 14.52
C THR A 34 -17.84 7.77 13.35
N TRP A 35 -16.76 7.11 12.95
CA TRP A 35 -16.77 6.26 11.77
C TRP A 35 -17.46 4.93 12.03
N LYS A 36 -18.53 4.66 11.28
CA LYS A 36 -19.28 3.42 11.25
C LYS A 36 -18.79 2.53 10.10
N TRP A 37 -19.23 1.28 10.07
CA TRP A 37 -18.82 0.27 9.10
C TRP A 37 -18.89 0.75 7.63
N TYR A 38 -19.91 1.50 7.27
CA TYR A 38 -20.09 1.98 5.90
C TYR A 38 -19.06 3.07 5.50
N HIS A 39 -18.51 3.83 6.46
CA HIS A 39 -17.43 4.76 6.18
C HIS A 39 -16.12 3.99 5.82
N PHE A 40 -15.84 2.90 6.54
CA PHE A 40 -14.71 2.04 6.21
C PHE A 40 -14.91 1.32 4.88
N ALA A 41 -16.13 0.81 4.61
CA ALA A 41 -16.43 0.19 3.32
C ALA A 41 -16.27 1.20 2.17
N ALA A 42 -16.76 2.43 2.31
CA ALA A 42 -16.60 3.48 1.31
C ALA A 42 -15.13 3.88 1.10
N LEU A 43 -14.35 4.02 2.18
CA LEU A 43 -12.91 4.28 2.12
C LEU A 43 -12.20 3.20 1.29
N TRP A 44 -12.50 1.92 1.55
CA TRP A 44 -11.91 0.81 0.81
C TRP A 44 -12.32 0.78 -0.66
N VAL A 45 -13.59 1.02 -0.98
CA VAL A 45 -14.04 1.14 -2.38
C VAL A 45 -13.26 2.24 -3.10
N GLY A 46 -13.08 3.40 -2.44
CA GLY A 46 -12.29 4.51 -2.98
C GLY A 46 -10.83 4.13 -3.26
N MET A 47 -10.19 3.42 -2.32
CA MET A 47 -8.79 3.01 -2.46
C MET A 47 -8.59 1.83 -3.40
N VAL A 48 -9.52 0.88 -3.44
CA VAL A 48 -9.42 -0.34 -4.27
C VAL A 48 -9.62 -0.04 -5.75
N MET A 49 -10.61 0.77 -6.09
CA MET A 49 -10.96 1.02 -7.50
C MET A 49 -10.01 2.03 -8.13
N ASN A 50 -8.82 1.56 -8.51
CA ASN A 50 -7.77 2.37 -9.14
C ASN A 50 -6.98 1.54 -10.18
N ILE A 51 -6.19 2.24 -11.01
CA ILE A 51 -5.37 1.65 -12.09
C ILE A 51 -4.40 0.59 -11.55
N ALA A 52 -3.69 0.86 -10.46
CA ALA A 52 -2.70 -0.07 -9.94
C ALA A 52 -3.33 -1.38 -9.43
N SER A 53 -4.52 -1.32 -8.83
CA SER A 53 -5.30 -2.52 -8.46
C SER A 53 -5.79 -3.31 -9.68
N TYR A 54 -6.22 -2.61 -10.74
CA TYR A 54 -6.57 -3.24 -12.01
C TYR A 54 -5.39 -4.03 -12.59
N MET A 55 -4.18 -3.43 -12.58
CA MET A 55 -2.96 -4.01 -13.12
C MET A 55 -2.53 -5.31 -12.42
N LEU A 56 -3.00 -5.60 -11.21
CA LEU A 56 -2.67 -6.84 -10.49
C LEU A 56 -3.18 -8.08 -11.24
N ALA A 57 -4.48 -8.16 -11.47
CA ALA A 57 -5.07 -9.31 -12.15
C ALA A 57 -4.68 -9.33 -13.64
N ALA A 58 -4.62 -8.16 -14.29
CA ALA A 58 -4.13 -8.01 -15.65
C ALA A 58 -2.69 -8.52 -15.81
N GLY A 59 -1.81 -8.19 -14.87
CA GLY A 59 -0.42 -8.66 -14.84
C GLY A 59 -0.31 -10.18 -14.70
N LEU A 60 -1.14 -10.80 -13.86
CA LEU A 60 -1.17 -12.25 -13.73
C LEU A 60 -1.66 -12.95 -15.02
N ILE A 61 -2.58 -12.35 -15.78
CA ILE A 61 -2.95 -12.81 -17.13
C ILE A 61 -1.76 -12.68 -18.08
N GLN A 62 -1.05 -11.55 -18.06
CA GLN A 62 0.18 -11.33 -18.85
C GLN A 62 1.24 -12.40 -18.54
N GLU A 63 1.37 -12.79 -17.25
CA GLU A 63 2.28 -13.84 -16.81
C GLU A 63 1.83 -15.26 -17.21
N GLY A 64 0.61 -15.42 -17.75
CA GLY A 64 0.12 -16.67 -18.31
C GLY A 64 -0.92 -17.41 -17.47
N MET A 65 -1.43 -16.81 -16.40
CA MET A 65 -2.54 -17.37 -15.63
C MET A 65 -3.84 -17.36 -16.46
N SER A 66 -4.70 -18.36 -16.23
CA SER A 66 -6.07 -18.29 -16.73
C SER A 66 -6.86 -17.22 -15.97
N PRO A 67 -7.99 -16.74 -16.52
CA PRO A 67 -8.88 -15.80 -15.86
C PRO A 67 -9.19 -16.14 -14.39
N TRP A 68 -9.58 -17.37 -14.15
CA TRP A 68 -9.94 -17.84 -12.81
C TRP A 68 -8.74 -17.99 -11.86
N GLN A 69 -7.57 -18.39 -12.38
CA GLN A 69 -6.34 -18.42 -11.60
C GLN A 69 -5.95 -17.02 -11.12
N ALA A 70 -6.02 -16.02 -12.00
CA ALA A 70 -5.70 -14.64 -11.64
C ALA A 70 -6.66 -14.06 -10.59
N VAL A 71 -7.98 -14.18 -10.80
CA VAL A 71 -9.00 -13.70 -9.84
C VAL A 71 -8.84 -14.39 -8.49
N THR A 72 -8.64 -15.70 -8.47
CA THR A 72 -8.47 -16.47 -7.23
C THR A 72 -7.21 -16.05 -6.49
N THR A 73 -6.09 -15.85 -7.20
CA THR A 73 -4.82 -15.41 -6.59
C THR A 73 -4.98 -14.04 -5.93
N VAL A 74 -5.62 -13.08 -6.62
CA VAL A 74 -5.88 -11.75 -6.06
C VAL A 74 -6.81 -11.84 -4.85
N LEU A 75 -7.90 -12.59 -4.94
CA LEU A 75 -8.85 -12.75 -3.82
C LEU A 75 -8.18 -13.38 -2.60
N LEU A 76 -7.41 -14.46 -2.77
CA LEU A 76 -6.68 -15.12 -1.69
C LEU A 76 -5.69 -14.16 -1.02
N GLY A 77 -4.91 -13.40 -1.80
CA GLY A 77 -3.99 -12.41 -1.26
C GLY A 77 -4.71 -11.35 -0.40
N ASN A 78 -5.86 -10.89 -0.86
CA ASN A 78 -6.66 -9.90 -0.12
C ASN A 78 -7.28 -10.47 1.16
N LEU A 79 -7.75 -11.72 1.15
CA LEU A 79 -8.24 -12.39 2.36
C LEU A 79 -7.12 -12.62 3.38
N ILE A 80 -5.92 -12.97 2.92
CA ILE A 80 -4.76 -13.17 3.80
C ILE A 80 -4.34 -11.85 4.45
N VAL A 81 -4.19 -10.77 3.69
CA VAL A 81 -3.74 -9.47 4.24
C VAL A 81 -4.82 -8.80 5.09
N LEU A 82 -6.10 -9.12 4.89
CA LEU A 82 -7.19 -8.64 5.74
C LEU A 82 -6.98 -9.03 7.21
N VAL A 83 -6.43 -10.22 7.48
CA VAL A 83 -6.21 -10.70 8.86
C VAL A 83 -5.30 -9.76 9.66
N PRO A 84 -4.03 -9.51 9.27
CA PRO A 84 -3.18 -8.55 9.98
C PRO A 84 -3.78 -7.14 9.99
N MET A 85 -4.51 -6.75 8.96
CA MET A 85 -5.16 -5.45 8.88
C MET A 85 -6.24 -5.29 9.96
N LEU A 86 -7.10 -6.27 10.16
CA LEU A 86 -8.10 -6.27 11.24
C LEU A 86 -7.45 -6.28 12.62
N LEU A 87 -6.38 -7.08 12.79
CA LEU A 87 -5.67 -7.18 14.05
C LEU A 87 -4.95 -5.87 14.41
N ILE A 88 -4.19 -5.28 13.49
CA ILE A 88 -3.47 -4.02 13.75
C ILE A 88 -4.48 -2.86 13.89
N GLY A 89 -5.55 -2.87 13.09
CA GLY A 89 -6.64 -1.90 13.19
C GLY A 89 -7.35 -1.88 14.54
N HIS A 90 -7.34 -3.02 15.26
CA HIS A 90 -7.90 -3.11 16.61
C HIS A 90 -7.26 -2.09 17.57
N ALA A 91 -5.94 -1.90 17.50
CA ALA A 91 -5.24 -0.95 18.37
C ALA A 91 -5.67 0.50 18.10
N GLY A 92 -5.81 0.89 16.83
CA GLY A 92 -6.32 2.21 16.46
C GLY A 92 -7.72 2.47 17.00
N ALA A 93 -8.66 1.55 16.77
CA ALA A 93 -10.05 1.67 17.24
C ALA A 93 -10.19 1.65 18.76
N LYS A 94 -9.34 0.86 19.46
CA LYS A 94 -9.40 0.78 20.93
C LYS A 94 -8.78 2.00 21.61
N HIS A 95 -7.61 2.42 21.17
CA HIS A 95 -6.80 3.43 21.85
C HIS A 95 -6.83 4.81 21.18
N GLY A 96 -7.39 4.92 19.95
CA GLY A 96 -7.49 6.18 19.23
C GLY A 96 -6.15 6.70 18.68
N ILE A 97 -5.14 5.86 18.56
CA ILE A 97 -3.78 6.24 18.16
C ILE A 97 -3.45 5.86 16.71
N PRO A 98 -2.65 6.67 15.99
CA PRO A 98 -2.17 6.32 14.65
C PRO A 98 -1.04 5.28 14.69
N TYR A 99 -0.72 4.71 13.53
CA TYR A 99 0.38 3.73 13.37
C TYR A 99 1.71 4.24 13.92
N ALA A 100 2.10 5.47 13.58
CA ALA A 100 3.37 6.06 13.97
C ALA A 100 3.54 6.18 15.52
N VAL A 101 2.44 6.21 16.26
CA VAL A 101 2.43 6.17 17.73
C VAL A 101 2.39 4.72 18.23
N LEU A 102 1.57 3.86 17.60
CA LEU A 102 1.46 2.45 17.97
C LEU A 102 2.81 1.73 17.97
N VAL A 103 3.64 1.97 16.94
CA VAL A 103 4.95 1.31 16.82
C VAL A 103 5.92 1.62 17.97
N ARG A 104 5.69 2.71 18.73
CA ARG A 104 6.49 3.04 19.92
C ARG A 104 6.37 1.98 21.01
N ALA A 105 5.20 1.34 21.12
CA ALA A 105 4.99 0.28 22.08
C ALA A 105 5.95 -0.90 21.87
N SER A 106 6.17 -1.29 20.63
CA SER A 106 7.01 -2.46 20.28
C SER A 106 8.47 -2.10 20.11
N PHE A 107 8.79 -0.99 19.43
CA PHE A 107 10.15 -0.61 19.03
C PHE A 107 10.83 0.37 19.99
N GLY A 108 10.07 1.00 20.87
CA GLY A 108 10.55 2.09 21.74
C GLY A 108 10.36 3.46 21.11
N THR A 109 10.47 4.51 21.92
CA THR A 109 10.18 5.90 21.51
C THR A 109 11.09 6.42 20.38
N GLN A 110 12.35 5.99 20.34
CA GLN A 110 13.29 6.31 19.26
C GLN A 110 13.30 5.22 18.17
N GLY A 111 13.24 3.95 18.59
CA GLY A 111 13.25 2.80 17.69
C GLY A 111 12.06 2.78 16.72
N ALA A 112 10.92 3.36 17.10
CA ALA A 112 9.73 3.52 16.26
C ALA A 112 10.00 4.29 14.95
N LYS A 113 11.04 5.13 14.92
CA LYS A 113 11.43 5.86 13.70
C LYS A 113 11.84 4.94 12.56
N LEU A 114 12.41 3.76 12.88
CA LEU A 114 12.84 2.81 11.85
C LEU A 114 11.66 2.20 11.08
N PRO A 115 10.67 1.53 11.70
CA PRO A 115 9.52 1.01 10.96
C PRO A 115 8.66 2.11 10.33
N ALA A 116 8.54 3.29 10.96
CA ALA A 116 7.88 4.44 10.35
C ALA A 116 8.58 4.88 9.06
N LEU A 117 9.92 5.00 9.07
CA LEU A 117 10.69 5.37 7.88
C LEU A 117 10.61 4.31 6.77
N LEU A 118 10.74 3.01 7.12
CA LEU A 118 10.62 1.92 6.14
C LEU A 118 9.25 1.98 5.43
N ARG A 119 8.18 2.15 6.20
CA ARG A 119 6.83 2.26 5.67
C ARG A 119 6.65 3.55 4.84
N ALA A 120 7.18 4.69 5.32
CA ALA A 120 7.10 5.96 4.61
C ALA A 120 7.80 5.90 3.24
N ILE A 121 8.99 5.31 3.14
CA ILE A 121 9.73 5.15 1.87
C ILE A 121 8.91 4.32 0.88
N VAL A 122 8.33 3.20 1.31
CA VAL A 122 7.48 2.38 0.43
C VAL A 122 6.27 3.18 -0.04
N ALA A 123 5.64 3.95 0.84
CA ALA A 123 4.52 4.81 0.45
C ALA A 123 4.91 5.95 -0.49
N CYS A 124 6.13 6.50 -0.38
CA CYS A 124 6.66 7.44 -1.38
C CYS A 124 6.77 6.79 -2.77
N GLY A 125 7.17 5.52 -2.83
CA GLY A 125 7.19 4.76 -4.09
C GLY A 125 5.79 4.59 -4.68
N TRP A 126 4.80 4.25 -3.85
CA TRP A 126 3.41 4.19 -4.26
C TRP A 126 2.85 5.53 -4.72
N TYR A 127 3.18 6.60 -4.00
CA TYR A 127 2.82 7.96 -4.42
C TYR A 127 3.41 8.29 -5.79
N GLY A 128 4.67 7.91 -6.03
CA GLY A 128 5.32 8.06 -7.33
C GLY A 128 4.67 7.23 -8.43
N ILE A 129 4.37 5.94 -8.18
CA ILE A 129 3.69 5.05 -9.13
C ILE A 129 2.34 5.63 -9.57
N GLN A 130 1.51 6.04 -8.64
CA GLN A 130 0.22 6.65 -8.93
C GLN A 130 0.38 8.01 -9.66
N THR A 131 1.40 8.79 -9.29
CA THR A 131 1.72 10.05 -10.00
C THR A 131 2.14 9.79 -11.43
N TRP A 132 2.91 8.73 -11.69
CA TRP A 132 3.26 8.32 -13.05
C TRP A 132 2.04 7.89 -13.86
N LEU A 133 1.15 7.09 -13.28
CA LEU A 133 -0.08 6.66 -13.94
C LEU A 133 -0.97 7.85 -14.32
N GLY A 134 -1.17 8.81 -13.40
CA GLY A 134 -1.94 10.02 -13.71
C GLY A 134 -1.27 10.91 -14.76
N GLY A 135 0.05 11.08 -14.67
CA GLY A 135 0.83 11.82 -15.69
C GLY A 135 0.79 11.16 -17.06
N SER A 136 0.84 9.82 -17.11
CA SER A 136 0.73 9.05 -18.36
C SER A 136 -0.66 9.17 -18.98
N ALA A 137 -1.73 9.24 -18.16
CA ALA A 137 -3.07 9.50 -18.67
C ALA A 137 -3.20 10.89 -19.29
N ILE A 138 -2.61 11.93 -18.66
CA ILE A 138 -2.54 13.29 -19.24
C ILE A 138 -1.75 13.28 -20.55
N TYR A 139 -0.60 12.61 -20.58
CA TYR A 139 0.24 12.51 -21.77
C TYR A 139 -0.51 11.84 -22.93
N THR A 140 -1.21 10.75 -22.68
CA THR A 140 -2.01 10.04 -23.68
C THR A 140 -3.17 10.92 -24.18
N LEU A 141 -3.86 11.62 -23.26
CA LEU A 141 -4.93 12.56 -23.62
C LEU A 141 -4.43 13.67 -24.53
N LEU A 142 -3.30 14.30 -24.20
CA LEU A 142 -2.71 15.36 -25.02
C LEU A 142 -2.31 14.86 -26.41
N ASN A 143 -1.75 13.64 -26.53
CA ASN A 143 -1.44 13.04 -27.82
C ASN A 143 -2.70 12.84 -28.68
N ILE A 144 -3.81 12.41 -28.09
CA ILE A 144 -5.09 12.23 -28.79
C ILE A 144 -5.65 13.59 -29.26
N LEU A 145 -5.62 14.60 -28.39
CA LEU A 145 -6.20 15.92 -28.68
C LEU A 145 -5.41 16.73 -29.71
N THR A 146 -4.08 16.61 -29.68
CA THR A 146 -3.21 17.40 -30.57
C THR A 146 -2.95 16.73 -31.92
N GLY A 147 -3.28 15.45 -32.06
CA GLY A 147 -2.97 14.67 -33.27
C GLY A 147 -1.48 14.60 -33.58
N THR A 148 -0.64 15.13 -32.69
CA THR A 148 0.83 15.14 -32.76
C THR A 148 1.36 14.23 -31.69
N ALA A 149 2.22 13.31 -32.10
CA ALA A 149 2.97 12.54 -31.14
C ALA A 149 3.89 13.50 -30.38
N LEU A 150 3.58 13.75 -29.09
CA LEU A 150 4.53 14.39 -28.16
C LEU A 150 5.72 13.44 -27.91
N HIS A 151 6.00 12.58 -28.89
CA HIS A 151 7.09 11.64 -28.87
C HIS A 151 8.41 12.40 -28.99
N GLY A 152 9.21 12.31 -27.97
CA GLY A 152 10.57 12.81 -27.94
C GLY A 152 11.54 11.66 -27.66
N VAL A 153 12.81 11.91 -27.92
CA VAL A 153 13.89 11.01 -27.52
C VAL A 153 13.89 10.89 -25.98
N ALA A 154 14.10 9.69 -25.47
CA ALA A 154 14.25 9.46 -24.05
C ALA A 154 15.44 10.28 -23.50
N LEU A 155 15.19 11.00 -22.41
CA LEU A 155 16.23 11.79 -21.74
C LEU A 155 17.30 10.84 -21.16
N PRO A 156 18.59 11.13 -21.33
CA PRO A 156 19.66 10.37 -20.72
C PRO A 156 19.42 10.27 -19.20
N VAL A 157 19.75 9.11 -18.60
CA VAL A 157 19.58 8.82 -17.15
C VAL A 157 18.11 8.66 -16.73
N VAL A 158 17.20 9.55 -17.15
CA VAL A 158 15.78 9.53 -16.78
C VAL A 158 15.05 8.37 -17.48
N GLY A 159 15.31 8.17 -18.78
CA GLY A 159 14.77 7.05 -19.55
C GLY A 159 13.35 7.24 -20.10
N ILE A 160 12.77 8.45 -19.98
CA ILE A 160 11.47 8.84 -20.54
C ILE A 160 11.60 10.12 -21.35
N SER A 161 10.63 10.41 -22.23
CA SER A 161 10.65 11.63 -23.05
C SER A 161 10.37 12.89 -22.20
N PHE A 162 10.77 14.05 -22.71
CA PHE A 162 10.46 15.33 -22.06
C PHE A 162 8.95 15.55 -21.90
N GLY A 163 8.14 15.16 -22.89
CA GLY A 163 6.68 15.27 -22.82
C GLY A 163 6.08 14.41 -21.67
N GLN A 164 6.59 13.18 -21.51
CA GLN A 164 6.17 12.31 -20.41
C GLN A 164 6.58 12.89 -19.06
N LEU A 165 7.81 13.37 -18.92
CA LEU A 165 8.29 14.01 -17.69
C LEU A 165 7.47 15.27 -17.36
N ALA A 166 7.18 16.10 -18.34
CA ALA A 166 6.36 17.31 -18.15
C ALA A 166 4.96 16.96 -17.66
N CYS A 167 4.29 15.98 -18.25
CA CYS A 167 2.96 15.51 -17.80
C CYS A 167 2.99 14.91 -16.38
N PHE A 168 4.04 14.14 -16.06
CA PHE A 168 4.28 13.64 -14.71
C PHE A 168 4.40 14.79 -13.69
N LEU A 169 5.21 15.81 -14.00
CA LEU A 169 5.40 16.98 -13.13
C LEU A 169 4.15 17.85 -13.02
N VAL A 170 3.36 17.99 -14.08
CA VAL A 170 2.06 18.68 -14.03
C VAL A 170 1.12 17.95 -13.07
N PHE A 171 0.99 16.64 -13.20
CA PHE A 171 0.14 15.86 -12.31
C PHE A 171 0.66 15.89 -10.86
N TRP A 172 1.96 15.83 -10.65
CA TRP A 172 2.60 16.00 -9.35
C TRP A 172 2.29 17.39 -8.73
N ALA A 173 2.39 18.46 -9.50
CA ALA A 173 2.11 19.81 -9.03
C ALA A 173 0.61 20.00 -8.67
N LEU A 174 -0.29 19.38 -9.41
CA LEU A 174 -1.72 19.36 -9.08
C LEU A 174 -1.97 18.70 -7.72
N GLN A 175 -1.32 17.57 -7.45
CA GLN A 175 -1.43 16.89 -6.14
C GLN A 175 -0.83 17.75 -5.02
N LEU A 176 0.31 18.40 -5.27
CA LEU A 176 0.93 19.30 -4.29
C LEU A 176 -0.01 20.46 -3.93
N TYR A 177 -0.75 20.98 -4.89
CA TYR A 177 -1.78 22.00 -4.63
C TYR A 177 -2.81 21.51 -3.60
N PHE A 178 -3.33 20.28 -3.73
CA PHE A 178 -4.30 19.71 -2.78
C PHE A 178 -3.67 19.47 -1.38
N ILE A 179 -2.40 19.05 -1.32
CA ILE A 179 -1.67 18.89 -0.06
C ILE A 179 -1.61 20.21 0.72
N LEU A 180 -1.35 21.31 0.02
CA LEU A 180 -1.22 22.64 0.63
C LEU A 180 -2.56 23.23 1.07
N HIS A 181 -3.66 22.93 0.34
CA HIS A 181 -5.00 23.52 0.59
C HIS A 181 -5.88 22.67 1.53
N GLY A 182 -5.46 21.46 1.89
CA GLY A 182 -6.08 20.65 2.94
C GLY A 182 -7.11 19.60 2.47
N THR A 183 -7.58 18.82 3.45
CA THR A 183 -8.32 17.57 3.24
C THR A 183 -9.77 17.72 2.80
N ASP A 184 -10.39 18.88 2.94
CA ASP A 184 -11.80 19.08 2.58
C ASP A 184 -12.04 19.00 1.06
N SER A 185 -11.07 19.47 0.28
CA SER A 185 -11.08 19.35 -1.18
C SER A 185 -10.99 17.90 -1.65
N ILE A 186 -10.24 17.08 -0.94
CA ILE A 186 -10.07 15.64 -1.23
C ILE A 186 -11.38 14.90 -1.00
N ARG A 187 -12.07 15.16 0.12
CA ARG A 187 -13.38 14.54 0.46
C ARG A 187 -14.44 14.79 -0.62
N TRP A 188 -14.53 16.01 -1.11
CA TRP A 188 -15.47 16.35 -2.18
C TRP A 188 -15.17 15.54 -3.44
N LEU A 189 -13.90 15.49 -3.84
CA LEU A 189 -13.44 14.78 -5.02
C LEU A 189 -13.69 13.25 -4.92
N GLU A 190 -13.42 12.64 -3.77
CA GLU A 190 -13.69 11.22 -3.51
C GLU A 190 -15.18 10.87 -3.60
N SER A 191 -16.06 11.75 -3.09
CA SER A 191 -17.49 11.50 -3.09
C SER A 191 -18.07 11.40 -4.51
N TRP A 192 -17.53 12.16 -5.45
CA TRP A 192 -17.94 12.13 -6.86
C TRP A 192 -17.24 11.04 -7.67
N SER A 193 -16.03 10.66 -7.28
CA SER A 193 -15.25 9.67 -8.04
C SER A 193 -15.86 8.26 -7.98
N ALA A 194 -16.44 7.85 -6.86
CA ALA A 194 -16.95 6.49 -6.67
C ALA A 194 -18.03 6.06 -7.68
N PRO A 195 -19.13 6.81 -7.90
CA PRO A 195 -20.14 6.42 -8.91
C PRO A 195 -19.57 6.46 -10.33
N ILE A 196 -18.67 7.40 -10.63
CA ILE A 196 -18.03 7.52 -11.94
C ILE A 196 -17.17 6.29 -12.24
N LYS A 197 -16.42 5.77 -11.26
CA LYS A 197 -15.61 4.56 -11.39
C LYS A 197 -16.45 3.34 -11.76
N VAL A 198 -17.60 3.17 -11.11
CA VAL A 198 -18.51 2.05 -11.41
C VAL A 198 -19.00 2.13 -12.85
N VAL A 199 -19.45 3.31 -13.29
CA VAL A 199 -19.90 3.52 -14.68
C VAL A 199 -18.76 3.21 -15.67
N MET A 200 -17.55 3.63 -15.38
CA MET A 200 -16.38 3.38 -16.23
C MET A 200 -16.04 1.89 -16.29
N CYS A 201 -16.07 1.16 -15.18
CA CYS A 201 -15.88 -0.29 -15.18
C CYS A 201 -16.92 -1.02 -16.04
N VAL A 202 -18.19 -0.63 -15.92
CA VAL A 202 -19.29 -1.18 -16.75
C VAL A 202 -19.05 -0.85 -18.23
N ALA A 203 -18.66 0.37 -18.56
CA ALA A 203 -18.36 0.78 -19.93
C ALA A 203 -17.18 0.01 -20.53
N LEU A 204 -16.12 -0.24 -19.75
CA LEU A 204 -14.97 -1.04 -20.18
C LEU A 204 -15.35 -2.50 -20.43
N VAL A 205 -16.14 -3.11 -19.55
CA VAL A 205 -16.64 -4.48 -19.73
C VAL A 205 -17.55 -4.57 -20.97
N TRP A 206 -18.44 -3.61 -21.14
CA TRP A 206 -19.30 -3.53 -22.31
C TRP A 206 -18.50 -3.41 -23.62
N TRP A 207 -17.49 -2.53 -23.64
CA TRP A 207 -16.59 -2.39 -24.78
C TRP A 207 -15.85 -3.70 -25.07
N ALA A 208 -15.25 -4.31 -24.04
CA ALA A 208 -14.49 -5.55 -24.17
C ALA A 208 -15.35 -6.70 -24.72
N THR A 209 -16.56 -6.89 -24.17
CA THR A 209 -17.49 -7.94 -24.58
C THR A 209 -18.00 -7.71 -26.00
N SER A 210 -18.31 -6.46 -26.37
CA SER A 210 -18.79 -6.11 -27.70
C SER A 210 -17.73 -6.33 -28.79
N LYS A 211 -16.44 -6.04 -28.49
CA LYS A 211 -15.34 -6.18 -29.46
C LYS A 211 -14.80 -7.60 -29.56
N ALA A 212 -14.82 -8.36 -28.46
CA ALA A 212 -14.34 -9.75 -28.44
C ALA A 212 -15.39 -10.79 -28.83
N GLY A 213 -16.62 -10.38 -29.17
CA GLY A 213 -17.69 -11.30 -29.60
C GLY A 213 -18.35 -12.10 -28.47
N GLY A 214 -18.28 -11.59 -27.23
CA GLY A 214 -18.94 -12.18 -26.07
C GLY A 214 -17.97 -12.58 -24.94
N VAL A 215 -18.53 -12.88 -23.75
CA VAL A 215 -17.76 -13.18 -22.53
C VAL A 215 -17.14 -14.57 -22.57
N GLY A 216 -17.73 -15.52 -23.29
CA GLY A 216 -17.33 -16.94 -23.29
C GLY A 216 -15.86 -17.16 -23.69
N SER A 217 -15.44 -16.60 -24.83
CA SER A 217 -14.08 -16.69 -25.34
C SER A 217 -13.02 -16.08 -24.41
N MET A 218 -13.39 -15.05 -23.66
CA MET A 218 -12.48 -14.35 -22.74
C MET A 218 -12.24 -15.13 -21.45
N LEU A 219 -13.29 -15.70 -20.85
CA LEU A 219 -13.20 -16.44 -19.58
C LEU A 219 -12.73 -17.88 -19.73
N SER A 220 -12.83 -18.45 -20.93
CA SER A 220 -12.38 -19.81 -21.27
C SER A 220 -10.93 -19.88 -21.77
N ALA A 221 -10.20 -18.74 -21.80
CA ALA A 221 -8.82 -18.72 -22.23
C ALA A 221 -7.97 -19.70 -21.41
N PRO A 222 -7.29 -20.67 -22.06
CA PRO A 222 -6.51 -21.67 -21.34
C PRO A 222 -5.31 -21.05 -20.67
N SER A 223 -4.94 -21.60 -19.50
CA SER A 223 -3.71 -21.23 -18.81
C SER A 223 -2.47 -21.59 -19.66
N GLN A 224 -1.48 -20.71 -19.75
CA GLN A 224 -0.20 -21.04 -20.37
C GLN A 224 0.59 -22.08 -19.58
N PHE A 225 0.18 -22.40 -18.36
CA PHE A 225 0.76 -23.43 -17.49
C PHE A 225 0.15 -24.82 -17.71
N ALA A 226 -0.95 -24.93 -18.48
CA ALA A 226 -1.55 -26.21 -18.84
C ALA A 226 -0.66 -27.02 -19.78
N ALA A 227 -0.94 -28.32 -19.90
CA ALA A 227 -0.23 -29.21 -20.84
C ALA A 227 -0.30 -28.63 -22.26
N GLY A 228 0.85 -28.50 -22.93
CA GLY A 228 0.98 -27.87 -24.24
C GLY A 228 1.07 -26.33 -24.25
N GLY A 229 0.93 -25.67 -23.11
CA GLY A 229 1.15 -24.22 -22.98
C GLY A 229 2.63 -23.85 -22.92
N LYS A 230 2.95 -22.57 -23.23
CA LYS A 230 4.35 -22.07 -23.28
C LYS A 230 5.08 -22.18 -21.93
N LYS A 231 4.36 -22.14 -20.81
CA LYS A 231 4.87 -22.23 -19.44
C LYS A 231 4.38 -23.51 -18.72
N ALA A 232 4.17 -24.60 -19.46
CA ALA A 232 3.63 -25.84 -18.91
C ALA A 232 4.40 -26.30 -17.65
N GLY A 233 3.67 -26.64 -16.58
CA GLY A 233 4.24 -27.11 -15.32
C GLY A 233 4.79 -26.01 -14.38
N LEU A 234 4.87 -24.76 -14.80
CA LEU A 234 5.43 -23.67 -14.01
C LEU A 234 4.39 -22.88 -13.17
N PHE A 235 3.17 -23.38 -13.04
CA PHE A 235 2.09 -22.70 -12.32
C PHE A 235 2.52 -22.28 -10.90
N TRP A 236 3.03 -23.21 -10.12
CA TRP A 236 3.39 -22.94 -8.72
C TRP A 236 4.58 -21.99 -8.59
N ALA A 237 5.49 -21.98 -9.56
CA ALA A 237 6.61 -21.04 -9.59
C ALA A 237 6.15 -19.60 -9.81
N THR A 238 4.99 -19.39 -10.45
CA THR A 238 4.39 -18.06 -10.67
C THR A 238 3.34 -17.74 -9.59
N PHE A 239 2.58 -18.74 -9.13
CA PHE A 239 1.50 -18.57 -8.16
C PHE A 239 1.99 -18.04 -6.80
N TRP A 240 3.01 -18.67 -6.22
CA TRP A 240 3.47 -18.30 -4.88
C TRP A 240 4.06 -16.89 -4.79
N PRO A 241 4.98 -16.45 -5.67
CA PRO A 241 5.43 -15.07 -5.66
C PRO A 241 4.29 -14.10 -6.04
N GLY A 242 3.39 -14.51 -6.95
CA GLY A 242 2.18 -13.74 -7.26
C GLY A 242 1.28 -13.56 -6.03
N LEU A 243 1.01 -14.61 -5.27
CA LEU A 243 0.23 -14.52 -4.03
C LEU A 243 0.92 -13.61 -3.00
N THR A 244 2.24 -13.75 -2.83
CA THR A 244 3.03 -12.87 -1.95
C THR A 244 2.91 -11.41 -2.40
N ALA A 245 2.95 -11.15 -3.70
CA ALA A 245 2.76 -9.82 -4.25
C ALA A 245 1.35 -9.26 -3.97
N MET A 246 0.30 -10.09 -4.08
CA MET A 246 -1.08 -9.66 -3.78
C MET A 246 -1.26 -9.30 -2.29
N VAL A 247 -0.65 -10.06 -1.39
CA VAL A 247 -0.58 -9.72 0.04
C VAL A 247 0.24 -8.43 0.23
N GLY A 248 1.39 -8.36 -0.43
CA GLY A 248 2.29 -7.21 -0.41
C GLY A 248 1.61 -5.91 -0.83
N PHE A 249 0.74 -5.95 -1.84
CA PHE A 249 0.06 -4.76 -2.37
C PHE A 249 -0.58 -3.89 -1.28
N TRP A 250 -1.18 -4.51 -0.27
CA TRP A 250 -1.80 -3.82 0.86
C TRP A 250 -0.94 -3.77 2.12
N ALA A 251 0.32 -4.23 2.07
CA ALA A 251 1.17 -4.32 3.25
C ALA A 251 1.41 -2.97 3.94
N THR A 252 1.53 -1.87 3.19
CA THR A 252 1.63 -0.52 3.75
C THR A 252 0.38 -0.15 4.53
N LEU A 253 -0.80 -0.38 3.94
CA LEU A 253 -2.09 -0.06 4.57
C LEU A 253 -2.42 -1.00 5.74
N ALA A 254 -1.98 -2.26 5.69
CA ALA A 254 -2.11 -3.17 6.82
C ALA A 254 -1.38 -2.66 8.07
N LEU A 255 -0.24 -1.98 7.90
CA LEU A 255 0.48 -1.36 9.01
C LEU A 255 -0.19 -0.08 9.50
N ASN A 256 -0.50 0.84 8.59
CA ASN A 256 -1.03 2.14 8.97
C ASN A 256 -2.56 2.23 9.03
N ILE A 257 -3.24 1.11 8.98
CA ILE A 257 -4.71 1.08 9.16
C ILE A 257 -5.17 1.76 10.47
N PRO A 258 -4.38 1.82 11.57
CA PRO A 258 -4.69 2.62 12.75
C PRO A 258 -4.89 4.11 12.45
N ASP A 259 -4.29 4.67 11.41
CA ASP A 259 -4.46 6.07 11.02
C ASP A 259 -5.93 6.38 10.67
N PHE A 260 -6.66 5.37 10.22
CA PHE A 260 -8.09 5.42 9.91
C PHE A 260 -8.94 4.85 11.04
N THR A 261 -8.58 3.69 11.59
CA THR A 261 -9.40 3.02 12.61
C THR A 261 -9.44 3.77 13.93
N ARG A 262 -8.50 4.70 14.19
CA ARG A 262 -8.56 5.61 15.34
C ARG A 262 -9.83 6.49 15.38
N PHE A 263 -10.54 6.62 14.26
CA PHE A 263 -11.82 7.32 14.15
C PHE A 263 -13.02 6.37 14.24
N ALA A 264 -12.82 5.06 14.41
CA ALA A 264 -13.90 4.08 14.49
C ALA A 264 -14.78 4.32 15.71
N HIS A 265 -16.11 4.26 15.50
CA HIS A 265 -17.09 4.30 16.58
C HIS A 265 -16.99 3.03 17.45
N SER A 266 -16.76 1.88 16.84
CA SER A 266 -16.60 0.60 17.53
C SER A 266 -15.65 -0.36 16.81
N GLN A 267 -15.17 -1.41 17.53
CA GLN A 267 -14.40 -2.50 16.90
C GLN A 267 -15.21 -3.22 15.82
N ARG A 268 -16.51 -3.41 16.06
CA ARG A 268 -17.39 -4.06 15.08
C ARG A 268 -17.47 -3.26 13.78
N ASP A 269 -17.51 -1.94 13.86
CA ASP A 269 -17.57 -1.08 12.69
C ASP A 269 -16.33 -1.21 11.81
N GLN A 270 -15.13 -1.15 12.40
CA GLN A 270 -13.90 -1.31 11.62
C GLN A 270 -13.78 -2.72 11.05
N MET A 271 -14.15 -3.76 11.80
CA MET A 271 -14.06 -5.14 11.33
C MET A 271 -15.02 -5.42 10.16
N ILE A 272 -16.30 -5.07 10.28
CA ILE A 272 -17.28 -5.28 9.22
C ILE A 272 -16.94 -4.44 7.99
N GLY A 273 -16.61 -3.15 8.19
CA GLY A 273 -16.33 -2.24 7.10
C GLY A 273 -15.13 -2.66 6.27
N GLN A 274 -14.04 -3.11 6.90
CA GLN A 274 -12.87 -3.61 6.20
C GLN A 274 -13.13 -4.97 5.54
N SER A 275 -13.83 -5.90 6.22
CA SER A 275 -14.12 -7.24 5.68
C SER A 275 -15.00 -7.22 4.45
N ILE A 276 -15.90 -6.24 4.34
CA ILE A 276 -16.73 -6.04 3.13
C ILE A 276 -15.99 -5.16 2.12
N GLY A 277 -15.40 -4.07 2.60
CA GLY A 277 -14.86 -3.00 1.76
C GLY A 277 -13.59 -3.36 1.00
N LEU A 278 -12.75 -4.28 1.50
CA LEU A 278 -11.53 -4.68 0.80
C LEU A 278 -11.75 -5.88 -0.13
N PRO A 279 -12.13 -7.10 0.31
CA PRO A 279 -12.15 -8.26 -0.57
C PRO A 279 -13.17 -8.18 -1.69
N LEU A 280 -14.37 -7.67 -1.41
CA LEU A 280 -15.45 -7.63 -2.41
C LEU A 280 -15.14 -6.67 -3.58
N PRO A 281 -14.79 -5.40 -3.37
CA PRO A 281 -14.38 -4.52 -4.48
C PRO A 281 -13.14 -5.03 -5.22
N MET A 282 -12.17 -5.63 -4.52
CA MET A 282 -10.99 -6.22 -5.15
C MET A 282 -11.34 -7.39 -6.06
N ALA A 283 -12.25 -8.28 -5.63
CA ALA A 283 -12.73 -9.38 -6.46
C ALA A 283 -13.47 -8.85 -7.70
N LEU A 284 -14.37 -7.88 -7.53
CA LEU A 284 -15.11 -7.27 -8.63
C LEU A 284 -14.18 -6.58 -9.64
N LEU A 285 -13.24 -5.77 -9.17
CA LEU A 285 -12.27 -5.11 -10.04
C LEU A 285 -11.35 -6.12 -10.75
N SER A 286 -10.98 -7.22 -10.07
CA SER A 286 -10.20 -8.29 -10.68
C SER A 286 -10.96 -8.97 -11.81
N VAL A 287 -12.27 -9.20 -11.67
CA VAL A 287 -13.11 -9.72 -12.75
C VAL A 287 -13.16 -8.75 -13.93
N VAL A 288 -13.36 -7.45 -13.68
CA VAL A 288 -13.32 -6.42 -14.73
C VAL A 288 -11.97 -6.44 -15.45
N SER A 289 -10.87 -6.42 -14.69
CA SER A 289 -9.51 -6.45 -15.22
C SER A 289 -9.24 -7.67 -16.08
N VAL A 290 -9.61 -8.85 -15.59
CA VAL A 290 -9.44 -10.11 -16.30
C VAL A 290 -10.26 -10.16 -17.59
N VAL A 291 -11.53 -9.74 -17.56
CA VAL A 291 -12.40 -9.69 -18.75
C VAL A 291 -11.80 -8.77 -19.81
N VAL A 292 -11.41 -7.55 -19.40
CA VAL A 292 -10.85 -6.56 -20.33
C VAL A 292 -9.49 -7.03 -20.88
N THR A 293 -8.58 -7.50 -20.03
CA THR A 293 -7.24 -7.96 -20.47
C THR A 293 -7.34 -9.21 -21.37
N SER A 294 -8.22 -10.15 -21.04
CA SER A 294 -8.46 -11.32 -21.90
C SER A 294 -9.09 -10.92 -23.24
N ALA A 295 -9.97 -9.91 -23.26
CA ALA A 295 -10.48 -9.37 -24.51
C ALA A 295 -9.36 -8.81 -25.39
N THR A 296 -8.33 -8.17 -24.81
CA THR A 296 -7.20 -7.65 -25.60
C THR A 296 -6.42 -8.77 -26.29
N VAL A 297 -6.34 -9.96 -25.70
CA VAL A 297 -5.74 -11.13 -26.35
C VAL A 297 -6.52 -11.50 -27.61
N VAL A 298 -7.86 -11.47 -27.55
CA VAL A 298 -8.73 -11.78 -28.69
C VAL A 298 -8.65 -10.70 -29.77
N ILE A 299 -8.62 -9.42 -29.37
CA ILE A 299 -8.67 -8.27 -30.28
C ILE A 299 -7.31 -7.96 -30.90
N TYR A 300 -6.24 -8.01 -30.09
CA TYR A 300 -4.88 -7.55 -30.47
C TYR A 300 -3.83 -8.66 -30.52
N GLY A 301 -4.19 -9.90 -30.14
CA GLY A 301 -3.27 -11.05 -30.14
C GLY A 301 -2.33 -11.13 -28.92
N ASN A 302 -2.36 -10.15 -28.03
CA ASN A 302 -1.54 -10.11 -26.80
C ASN A 302 -2.29 -9.48 -25.64
N ALA A 303 -1.93 -9.88 -24.42
CA ALA A 303 -2.50 -9.29 -23.21
C ALA A 303 -1.95 -7.87 -23.01
N ILE A 304 -2.83 -6.89 -22.85
CA ILE A 304 -2.49 -5.51 -22.52
C ILE A 304 -2.90 -5.29 -21.06
N TRP A 305 -1.92 -5.29 -20.17
CA TRP A 305 -2.13 -5.23 -18.74
C TRP A 305 -2.21 -3.79 -18.19
N ASP A 306 -1.66 -2.82 -18.91
CA ASP A 306 -1.74 -1.40 -18.59
C ASP A 306 -2.99 -0.78 -19.25
N PRO A 307 -3.98 -0.31 -18.49
CA PRO A 307 -5.19 0.29 -19.06
C PRO A 307 -4.94 1.62 -19.77
N ILE A 308 -3.84 2.32 -19.50
CA ILE A 308 -3.46 3.54 -20.21
C ILE A 308 -2.92 3.17 -21.60
N ASP A 309 -2.09 2.14 -21.73
CA ASP A 309 -1.67 1.60 -23.03
C ASP A 309 -2.88 1.11 -23.83
N LEU A 310 -3.84 0.43 -23.16
CA LEU A 310 -5.07 0.03 -23.81
C LEU A 310 -5.85 1.23 -24.38
N THR A 311 -6.03 2.31 -23.61
CA THR A 311 -6.75 3.50 -24.08
C THR A 311 -6.07 4.18 -25.25
N SER A 312 -4.74 4.12 -25.37
CA SER A 312 -4.00 4.67 -26.50
C SER A 312 -4.31 3.96 -27.84
N ARG A 313 -4.82 2.72 -27.78
CA ARG A 313 -5.23 1.91 -28.96
C ARG A 313 -6.72 2.00 -29.27
N MET A 314 -7.47 2.70 -28.44
CA MET A 314 -8.90 2.93 -28.64
C MET A 314 -9.14 4.27 -29.37
N THR A 315 -10.29 4.41 -30.00
CA THR A 315 -10.65 5.64 -30.73
C THR A 315 -11.99 6.16 -30.28
N GLY A 316 -12.20 7.46 -30.47
CA GLY A 316 -13.47 8.13 -30.19
C GLY A 316 -13.40 9.04 -28.95
N ILE A 317 -14.39 9.94 -28.83
CA ILE A 317 -14.45 10.95 -27.76
C ILE A 317 -14.55 10.31 -26.35
N GLY A 318 -15.12 9.13 -26.26
CA GLY A 318 -15.22 8.38 -25.00
C GLY A 318 -13.87 8.04 -24.36
N VAL A 319 -12.83 7.89 -25.17
CA VAL A 319 -11.45 7.63 -24.69
C VAL A 319 -10.90 8.86 -23.97
N GLY A 320 -11.09 10.04 -24.53
CA GLY A 320 -10.71 11.31 -23.88
C GLY A 320 -11.39 11.50 -22.52
N ILE A 321 -12.70 11.23 -22.47
CA ILE A 321 -13.48 11.27 -21.23
C ILE A 321 -12.94 10.26 -20.22
N ALA A 322 -12.66 9.01 -20.64
CA ALA A 322 -12.09 7.98 -19.78
C ALA A 322 -10.74 8.39 -19.20
N LEU A 323 -9.84 8.98 -20.00
CA LEU A 323 -8.54 9.44 -19.53
C LEU A 323 -8.63 10.58 -18.52
N VAL A 324 -9.56 11.53 -18.70
CA VAL A 324 -9.84 12.59 -17.71
C VAL A 324 -10.32 11.96 -16.39
N ILE A 325 -11.26 11.02 -16.46
CA ILE A 325 -11.78 10.33 -15.28
C ILE A 325 -10.66 9.54 -14.57
N LEU A 326 -9.84 8.78 -15.32
CA LEU A 326 -8.70 8.05 -14.78
C LEU A 326 -7.69 8.96 -14.09
N THR A 327 -7.43 10.15 -14.67
CA THR A 327 -6.54 11.15 -14.08
C THR A 327 -7.07 11.65 -12.73
N LEU A 328 -8.34 12.03 -12.67
CA LEU A 328 -8.98 12.50 -11.45
C LEU A 328 -9.05 11.39 -10.40
N ASP A 329 -9.41 10.18 -10.80
CA ASP A 329 -9.48 9.03 -9.94
C ASP A 329 -8.13 8.67 -9.31
N THR A 330 -7.09 8.61 -10.15
CA THR A 330 -5.72 8.35 -9.69
C THR A 330 -5.26 9.40 -8.68
N MET A 331 -5.63 10.67 -8.89
CA MET A 331 -5.33 11.74 -7.94
C MET A 331 -6.01 11.52 -6.59
N CYS A 332 -7.31 11.21 -6.58
CA CYS A 332 -8.06 10.96 -5.34
C CYS A 332 -7.46 9.79 -4.56
N CYS A 333 -7.29 8.66 -5.23
CA CYS A 333 -6.74 7.45 -4.63
C CYS A 333 -5.33 7.70 -4.06
N ASN A 334 -4.48 8.40 -4.81
CA ASN A 334 -3.11 8.67 -4.40
C ASN A 334 -3.03 9.55 -3.15
N LEU A 335 -3.82 10.60 -3.10
CA LEU A 335 -3.88 11.49 -1.95
C LEU A 335 -4.40 10.75 -0.70
N ALA A 336 -5.42 9.91 -0.83
CA ALA A 336 -5.98 9.16 0.30
C ALA A 336 -5.05 8.03 0.78
N ALA A 337 -4.57 7.18 -0.13
CA ALA A 337 -3.85 5.97 0.23
C ALA A 337 -2.36 6.19 0.50
N ASN A 338 -1.71 7.08 -0.26
CA ASN A 338 -0.26 7.16 -0.31
C ASN A 338 0.32 8.46 0.26
N LEU A 339 -0.53 9.40 0.69
CA LEU A 339 -0.08 10.65 1.30
C LEU A 339 -0.30 10.66 2.81
N VAL A 340 -1.48 10.26 3.28
CA VAL A 340 -1.88 10.40 4.69
C VAL A 340 -0.90 9.68 5.62
N GLY A 341 -0.63 8.40 5.35
CA GLY A 341 0.26 7.61 6.19
C GLY A 341 1.69 8.14 6.25
N PRO A 342 2.41 8.30 5.12
CA PRO A 342 3.79 8.80 5.17
C PRO A 342 3.89 10.22 5.73
N ALA A 343 2.87 11.07 5.60
CA ALA A 343 2.86 12.37 6.23
C ALA A 343 2.90 12.25 7.77
N TYR A 344 2.14 11.32 8.37
CA TYR A 344 2.23 11.01 9.81
C TYR A 344 3.55 10.34 10.18
N ASP A 345 4.06 9.44 9.34
CA ASP A 345 5.33 8.76 9.59
C ASP A 345 6.48 9.74 9.64
N PHE A 346 6.61 10.63 8.65
CA PHE A 346 7.63 11.70 8.64
C PHE A 346 7.45 12.67 9.81
N SER A 347 6.20 13.06 10.13
CA SER A 347 5.91 13.89 11.29
C SER A 347 6.39 13.23 12.59
N SER A 348 6.28 11.89 12.70
CA SER A 348 6.71 11.16 13.89
C SER A 348 8.23 11.11 14.07
N LEU A 349 9.04 11.33 13.03
CA LEU A 349 10.51 11.34 13.11
C LEU A 349 11.02 12.54 13.90
N TRP A 350 10.43 13.71 13.67
CA TRP A 350 10.73 14.96 14.37
C TRP A 350 9.45 15.77 14.59
N PRO A 351 8.61 15.40 15.59
CA PRO A 351 7.26 15.94 15.75
C PRO A 351 7.18 17.46 15.85
N LYS A 352 8.21 18.10 16.42
CA LYS A 352 8.26 19.58 16.56
C LYS A 352 8.70 20.30 15.27
N ALA A 353 9.38 19.62 14.36
CA ALA A 353 9.93 20.23 13.14
C ALA A 353 9.12 19.89 11.89
N ILE A 354 8.53 18.70 11.84
CA ILE A 354 7.81 18.18 10.69
C ILE A 354 6.31 18.11 11.02
N SER A 355 5.54 19.03 10.45
CA SER A 355 4.08 18.96 10.46
C SER A 355 3.58 17.95 9.42
N TYR A 356 2.30 17.56 9.47
CA TYR A 356 1.65 16.74 8.45
C TYR A 356 1.87 17.27 7.01
N ARG A 357 1.74 18.60 6.82
CA ARG A 357 1.96 19.24 5.51
C ARG A 357 3.41 19.09 5.02
N VAL A 358 4.37 19.29 5.91
CA VAL A 358 5.80 19.13 5.59
C VAL A 358 6.10 17.66 5.26
N GLY A 359 5.55 16.71 6.03
CA GLY A 359 5.65 15.27 5.74
C GLY A 359 5.09 14.91 4.37
N GLY A 360 3.95 15.49 3.98
CA GLY A 360 3.37 15.34 2.65
C GLY A 360 4.25 15.88 1.53
N MET A 361 4.89 17.05 1.73
CA MET A 361 5.84 17.61 0.76
C MET A 361 7.10 16.72 0.61
N ILE A 362 7.60 16.18 1.72
CA ILE A 362 8.72 15.22 1.69
C ILE A 362 8.34 13.99 0.88
N THR A 363 7.15 13.44 1.11
CA THR A 363 6.61 12.29 0.35
C THR A 363 6.58 12.59 -1.14
N ALA A 364 6.00 13.72 -1.53
CA ALA A 364 5.88 14.13 -2.93
C ALA A 364 7.26 14.33 -3.60
N THR A 365 8.25 14.85 -2.87
CA THR A 365 9.61 15.08 -3.39
C THR A 365 10.37 13.77 -3.59
N ILE A 366 10.33 12.86 -2.60
CA ILE A 366 11.01 11.55 -2.69
C ILE A 366 10.44 10.76 -3.86
N ALA A 367 9.14 10.84 -4.12
CA ALA A 367 8.47 10.13 -5.20
C ALA A 367 9.02 10.46 -6.60
N ILE A 368 9.49 11.68 -6.83
CA ILE A 368 10.15 12.06 -8.10
C ILE A 368 11.47 11.30 -8.27
N VAL A 369 12.27 11.26 -7.20
CA VAL A 369 13.60 10.65 -7.21
C VAL A 369 13.55 9.13 -7.41
N MET A 370 12.45 8.48 -6.99
CA MET A 370 12.28 7.03 -7.12
C MET A 370 12.05 6.55 -8.57
N MET A 371 11.86 7.44 -9.54
CA MET A 371 11.68 7.11 -10.97
C MET A 371 10.66 5.98 -11.21
N PRO A 372 9.40 6.15 -10.82
CA PRO A 372 8.39 5.08 -10.77
C PRO A 372 8.11 4.42 -12.13
N TRP A 373 8.37 5.10 -13.23
CA TRP A 373 8.24 4.54 -14.58
C TRP A 373 9.17 3.36 -14.85
N LYS A 374 10.31 3.26 -14.14
CA LYS A 374 11.22 2.10 -14.24
C LYS A 374 10.62 0.87 -13.58
N ILE A 375 9.88 1.06 -12.48
CA ILE A 375 9.19 -0.03 -11.75
C ILE A 375 8.05 -0.59 -12.60
N LEU A 376 7.30 0.29 -13.26
CA LEU A 376 6.13 -0.07 -14.08
C LEU A 376 6.48 -0.45 -15.53
N ALA A 377 7.76 -0.49 -15.90
CA ALA A 377 8.17 -0.82 -17.26
C ALA A 377 7.79 -2.25 -17.65
N THR A 378 7.73 -3.18 -16.69
CA THR A 378 7.41 -4.60 -16.90
C THR A 378 6.56 -5.15 -15.75
N THR A 379 5.81 -6.24 -16.01
CA THR A 379 5.10 -6.99 -14.96
C THR A 379 6.06 -7.55 -13.92
N ASP A 380 7.23 -8.04 -14.34
CA ASP A 380 8.29 -8.52 -13.43
C ASP A 380 8.76 -7.43 -12.48
N GLY A 381 8.99 -6.21 -12.97
CA GLY A 381 9.37 -5.05 -12.17
C GLY A 381 8.31 -4.70 -11.15
N TYR A 382 7.05 -4.64 -11.58
CA TYR A 382 5.93 -4.26 -10.73
C TYR A 382 5.57 -5.36 -9.72
N ILE A 383 5.29 -6.59 -10.18
CA ILE A 383 4.76 -7.65 -9.33
C ILE A 383 5.88 -8.29 -8.50
N PHE A 384 6.95 -8.79 -9.15
CA PHE A 384 7.91 -9.66 -8.47
C PHE A 384 9.08 -8.90 -7.84
N THR A 385 9.43 -7.73 -8.36
CA THR A 385 10.49 -6.92 -7.75
C THR A 385 9.92 -5.93 -6.74
N TRP A 386 8.95 -5.09 -7.11
CA TRP A 386 8.42 -4.06 -6.24
C TRP A 386 7.52 -4.63 -5.13
N LEU A 387 6.42 -5.32 -5.49
CA LEU A 387 5.45 -5.79 -4.49
C LEU A 387 6.04 -6.84 -3.54
N VAL A 388 6.76 -7.83 -4.05
CA VAL A 388 7.41 -8.84 -3.21
C VAL A 388 8.56 -8.23 -2.41
N GLY A 389 9.35 -7.34 -3.04
CA GLY A 389 10.52 -6.71 -2.42
C GLY A 389 10.19 -5.94 -1.16
N TYR A 390 9.24 -5.01 -1.21
CA TYR A 390 8.90 -4.27 -0.01
C TYR A 390 8.07 -5.08 0.99
N SER A 391 7.37 -6.12 0.56
CA SER A 391 6.66 -7.01 1.48
C SER A 391 7.63 -7.72 2.44
N ALA A 392 8.87 -8.00 1.99
CA ALA A 392 9.94 -8.51 2.82
C ALA A 392 10.35 -7.56 3.97
N LEU A 393 10.15 -6.25 3.80
CA LEU A 393 10.42 -5.24 4.83
C LEU A 393 9.25 -5.08 5.80
N LEU A 394 8.02 -5.10 5.31
CA LEU A 394 6.82 -4.74 6.07
C LEU A 394 6.19 -5.93 6.80
N GLY A 395 6.36 -7.15 6.29
CA GLY A 395 5.91 -8.38 6.95
C GLY A 395 6.46 -8.56 8.37
N PRO A 396 7.79 -8.41 8.57
CA PRO A 396 8.40 -8.43 9.90
C PRO A 396 7.82 -7.41 10.86
N VAL A 397 7.57 -6.17 10.41
CA VAL A 397 6.97 -5.12 11.24
C VAL A 397 5.57 -5.51 11.68
N ALA A 398 4.73 -6.04 10.75
CA ALA A 398 3.40 -6.52 11.07
C ALA A 398 3.43 -7.64 12.14
N GLY A 399 4.34 -8.60 11.99
CA GLY A 399 4.53 -9.69 12.93
C GLY A 399 4.89 -9.22 14.33
N ILE A 400 5.86 -8.30 14.45
CA ILE A 400 6.27 -7.71 15.73
C ILE A 400 5.10 -6.97 16.39
N LEU A 401 4.36 -6.14 15.65
CA LEU A 401 3.23 -5.37 16.16
C LEU A 401 2.12 -6.27 16.69
N MET A 402 1.73 -7.31 15.94
CA MET A 402 0.68 -8.23 16.36
C MET A 402 1.08 -9.01 17.61
N VAL A 403 2.31 -9.54 17.66
CA VAL A 403 2.79 -10.28 18.83
C VAL A 403 2.90 -9.38 20.05
N ASP A 404 3.46 -8.16 19.90
CA ASP A 404 3.56 -7.22 21.02
C ASP A 404 2.17 -6.88 21.58
N TYR A 405 1.26 -6.47 20.70
CA TYR A 405 -0.04 -5.97 21.10
C TYR A 405 -0.94 -7.06 21.70
N PHE A 406 -1.04 -8.23 21.06
CA PHE A 406 -1.94 -9.29 21.50
C PHE A 406 -1.34 -10.25 22.53
N LEU A 407 -0.09 -10.70 22.31
CA LEU A 407 0.50 -11.77 23.13
C LEU A 407 1.32 -11.24 24.30
N ILE A 408 1.96 -10.08 24.18
CA ILE A 408 2.78 -9.53 25.26
C ILE A 408 1.94 -8.57 26.14
N ARG A 409 1.12 -7.73 25.52
CA ARG A 409 0.36 -6.69 26.26
C ARG A 409 -1.11 -7.01 26.48
N GLY A 410 -1.64 -8.10 25.93
CA GLY A 410 -3.06 -8.45 26.08
C GLY A 410 -4.00 -7.35 25.63
N THR A 411 -3.64 -6.63 24.56
CA THR A 411 -4.37 -5.48 23.99
C THR A 411 -4.48 -4.23 24.88
N GLN A 412 -3.70 -4.14 25.94
CA GLN A 412 -3.67 -2.97 26.83
C GLN A 412 -2.45 -2.11 26.53
N LEU A 413 -2.66 -0.82 26.33
CA LEU A 413 -1.62 0.17 26.11
C LEU A 413 -1.89 1.40 26.99
N ASP A 414 -0.88 1.82 27.73
CA ASP A 414 -0.87 3.16 28.31
C ASP A 414 -0.53 4.16 27.21
N THR A 415 -1.55 4.84 26.71
CA THR A 415 -1.39 5.81 25.61
C THR A 415 -0.58 7.03 26.02
N ARG A 416 -0.55 7.41 27.30
CA ARG A 416 0.25 8.52 27.83
C ARG A 416 1.74 8.18 27.80
N ALA A 417 2.08 6.97 28.24
CA ALA A 417 3.46 6.50 28.25
C ALA A 417 4.08 6.41 26.83
N LEU A 418 3.27 6.33 25.76
CA LEU A 418 3.76 6.38 24.38
C LEU A 418 4.35 7.75 23.98
N PHE A 419 4.03 8.80 24.73
CA PHE A 419 4.54 10.16 24.51
C PHE A 419 5.58 10.58 25.56
N ASP A 420 5.93 9.69 26.50
CA ASP A 420 6.94 9.93 27.53
C ASP A 420 8.29 9.29 27.13
N GLU A 421 9.32 10.11 27.01
CA GLU A 421 10.69 9.66 26.70
C GLU A 421 11.32 8.79 27.80
N ARG A 422 10.82 8.90 29.04
CA ARG A 422 11.32 8.18 30.22
C ARG A 422 10.34 7.12 30.73
N GLY A 423 9.18 6.96 30.07
CA GLY A 423 8.15 6.01 30.43
C GLY A 423 8.51 4.56 30.08
N ASP A 424 7.54 3.66 30.23
CA ASP A 424 7.70 2.21 30.06
C ASP A 424 8.18 1.80 28.64
N PHE A 425 7.93 2.64 27.64
CA PHE A 425 8.33 2.40 26.26
C PHE A 425 9.71 3.00 25.90
N SER A 426 10.45 3.53 26.88
CA SER A 426 11.81 4.02 26.65
C SER A 426 12.84 2.91 26.45
N TYR A 427 12.58 1.69 26.96
CA TYR A 427 13.46 0.51 26.86
C TYR A 427 14.95 0.86 27.11
N ALA A 428 15.83 0.54 26.15
CA ALA A 428 17.25 0.90 26.19
C ALA A 428 17.45 2.24 25.47
N ARG A 429 17.35 3.36 26.19
CA ARG A 429 17.50 4.74 25.64
C ARG A 429 16.58 5.03 24.43
N GLY A 430 15.35 4.58 24.50
CA GLY A 430 14.36 4.77 23.44
C GLY A 430 14.31 3.64 22.40
N TRP A 431 15.16 2.61 22.51
CA TRP A 431 15.26 1.51 21.56
C TRP A 431 14.91 0.17 22.21
N ASN A 432 14.07 -0.63 21.58
CA ASN A 432 13.82 -2.02 22.00
C ASN A 432 14.71 -2.97 21.20
N PRO A 433 15.81 -3.54 21.81
CA PRO A 433 16.71 -4.43 21.10
C PRO A 433 16.01 -5.68 20.56
N ALA A 434 15.00 -6.21 21.27
CA ALA A 434 14.25 -7.36 20.80
C ALA A 434 13.53 -7.10 19.47
N ALA A 435 12.93 -5.91 19.31
CA ALA A 435 12.26 -5.53 18.06
C ALA A 435 13.26 -5.32 16.91
N LEU A 436 14.42 -4.72 17.18
CA LEU A 436 15.45 -4.50 16.16
C LEU A 436 16.05 -5.80 15.65
N VAL A 437 16.38 -6.74 16.56
CA VAL A 437 16.90 -8.06 16.17
C VAL A 437 15.83 -8.86 15.44
N ALA A 438 14.59 -8.85 15.92
CA ALA A 438 13.48 -9.52 15.26
C ALA A 438 13.25 -8.97 13.85
N LEU A 439 13.30 -7.65 13.67
CA LEU A 439 13.20 -7.02 12.35
C LEU A 439 14.34 -7.48 11.43
N ALA A 440 15.58 -7.45 11.90
CA ALA A 440 16.74 -7.89 11.14
C ALA A 440 16.63 -9.37 10.73
N VAL A 441 16.26 -10.27 11.67
CA VAL A 441 16.05 -11.69 11.38
C VAL A 441 14.91 -11.93 10.41
N GLY A 442 13.87 -11.09 10.40
CA GLY A 442 12.77 -11.18 9.43
C GLY A 442 13.15 -10.69 8.03
N VAL A 443 14.00 -9.65 7.94
CA VAL A 443 14.36 -8.99 6.66
C VAL A 443 15.56 -9.69 5.99
N LEU A 444 16.66 -9.91 6.70
CA LEU A 444 17.93 -10.32 6.11
C LEU A 444 17.89 -11.64 5.30
N PRO A 445 17.12 -12.67 5.68
CA PRO A 445 17.02 -13.90 4.88
C PRO A 445 16.42 -13.69 3.48
N ASN A 446 15.59 -12.63 3.29
CA ASN A 446 14.98 -12.31 2.02
C ASN A 446 15.89 -11.46 1.11
N LEU A 447 16.92 -10.82 1.68
CA LEU A 447 17.77 -9.88 0.96
C LEU A 447 18.51 -10.50 -0.23
N PRO A 448 19.14 -11.69 -0.13
CA PRO A 448 19.84 -12.28 -1.27
C PRO A 448 18.88 -12.57 -2.45
N GLY A 449 17.70 -13.15 -2.18
CA GLY A 449 16.69 -13.41 -3.22
C GLY A 449 16.15 -12.12 -3.85
N PHE A 450 15.95 -11.07 -3.06
CA PHE A 450 15.61 -9.74 -3.59
C PHE A 450 16.68 -9.19 -4.53
N LEU A 451 17.96 -9.24 -4.12
CA LEU A 451 19.08 -8.75 -4.93
C LEU A 451 19.21 -9.51 -6.26
N HIS A 452 19.02 -10.84 -6.23
CA HIS A 452 18.98 -11.65 -7.45
C HIS A 452 17.84 -11.24 -8.38
N THR A 453 16.64 -11.02 -7.85
CA THR A 453 15.45 -10.63 -8.65
C THR A 453 15.57 -9.23 -9.20
N ALA A 454 16.03 -8.26 -8.40
CA ALA A 454 16.12 -6.86 -8.79
C ALA A 454 17.33 -6.56 -9.68
N PHE A 455 18.44 -7.27 -9.47
CA PHE A 455 19.74 -7.04 -10.12
C PHE A 455 20.39 -8.35 -10.57
N PRO A 456 19.75 -9.13 -11.46
CA PRO A 456 20.21 -10.48 -11.82
C PRO A 456 21.62 -10.49 -12.42
N ALA A 457 21.99 -9.45 -13.16
CA ALA A 457 23.33 -9.32 -13.75
C ALA A 457 24.43 -9.14 -12.69
N SER A 458 24.12 -8.46 -11.57
CA SER A 458 25.06 -8.19 -10.47
C SER A 458 25.11 -9.32 -9.44
N PHE A 459 24.03 -10.06 -9.29
CA PHE A 459 23.86 -11.15 -8.32
C PHE A 459 23.40 -12.46 -8.97
N PRO A 460 24.15 -13.04 -9.95
CA PRO A 460 23.71 -14.20 -10.71
C PRO A 460 23.71 -15.49 -9.88
N ASN A 461 24.59 -15.62 -8.89
CA ASN A 461 24.88 -16.86 -8.16
C ASN A 461 24.30 -16.88 -6.75
N VAL A 462 23.02 -16.51 -6.58
CA VAL A 462 22.35 -16.63 -5.28
C VAL A 462 21.85 -18.08 -5.09
N PRO A 463 22.14 -18.75 -3.96
CA PRO A 463 21.64 -20.09 -3.68
C PRO A 463 20.12 -20.17 -3.78
N ALA A 464 19.60 -21.24 -4.38
CA ALA A 464 18.16 -21.47 -4.61
C ALA A 464 17.32 -21.36 -3.33
N PHE A 465 17.88 -21.72 -2.18
CA PHE A 465 17.25 -21.56 -0.87
C PHE A 465 16.79 -20.11 -0.61
N PHE A 466 17.63 -19.10 -0.87
CA PHE A 466 17.26 -17.70 -0.66
C PHE A 466 16.24 -17.18 -1.67
N ASN A 467 16.28 -17.68 -2.91
CA ASN A 467 15.28 -17.38 -3.91
C ASN A 467 13.91 -17.94 -3.49
N THR A 468 13.90 -19.17 -2.92
CA THR A 468 12.69 -19.77 -2.36
C THR A 468 12.16 -18.96 -1.16
N LEU A 469 13.04 -18.52 -0.23
CA LEU A 469 12.62 -17.66 0.88
C LEU A 469 11.98 -16.37 0.37
N TYR A 470 12.61 -15.73 -0.63
CA TYR A 470 12.10 -14.50 -1.21
C TYR A 470 10.72 -14.67 -1.90
N THR A 471 10.47 -15.82 -2.51
CA THR A 471 9.14 -16.18 -3.04
C THR A 471 8.03 -16.02 -1.99
N TYR A 472 8.33 -16.30 -0.72
CA TYR A 472 7.41 -16.19 0.41
C TYR A 472 7.75 -15.03 1.35
N ALA A 473 8.35 -13.96 0.84
CA ALA A 473 9.01 -12.92 1.62
C ALA A 473 8.15 -12.33 2.76
N TRP A 474 6.87 -12.04 2.50
CA TRP A 474 5.95 -11.56 3.52
C TRP A 474 5.80 -12.56 4.67
N PHE A 475 5.50 -13.81 4.34
CA PHE A 475 5.22 -14.87 5.32
C PHE A 475 6.46 -15.23 6.14
N VAL A 476 7.59 -15.41 5.45
CA VAL A 476 8.88 -15.69 6.09
C VAL A 476 9.25 -14.58 7.07
N GLY A 477 9.19 -13.34 6.61
CA GLY A 477 9.51 -12.18 7.43
C GLY A 477 8.59 -12.03 8.64
N LEU A 478 7.28 -12.18 8.45
CA LEU A 478 6.29 -12.10 9.51
C LEU A 478 6.51 -13.20 10.56
N VAL A 479 6.67 -14.46 10.15
CA VAL A 479 6.81 -15.60 11.08
C VAL A 479 8.12 -15.52 11.86
N LEU A 480 9.24 -15.27 11.18
CA LEU A 480 10.55 -15.19 11.84
C LEU A 480 10.59 -14.04 12.86
N ALA A 481 10.13 -12.85 12.46
CA ALA A 481 10.12 -11.70 13.35
C ALA A 481 9.17 -11.90 14.53
N SER A 482 7.99 -12.47 14.32
CA SER A 482 7.04 -12.82 15.38
C SER A 482 7.63 -13.77 16.39
N GLY A 483 8.30 -14.84 15.93
CA GLY A 483 8.91 -15.86 16.77
C GLY A 483 10.04 -15.30 17.63
N VAL A 484 10.98 -14.58 17.01
CA VAL A 484 12.12 -13.97 17.71
C VAL A 484 11.63 -12.94 18.73
N TYR A 485 10.76 -12.03 18.34
CA TYR A 485 10.24 -10.99 19.21
C TYR A 485 9.47 -11.57 20.40
N GLY A 486 8.54 -12.47 20.14
CA GLY A 486 7.67 -13.07 21.16
C GLY A 486 8.47 -13.88 22.19
N THR A 487 9.43 -14.68 21.72
CA THR A 487 10.30 -15.49 22.59
C THR A 487 11.16 -14.59 23.48
N TRP A 488 11.81 -13.58 22.91
CA TRP A 488 12.65 -12.65 23.66
C TRP A 488 11.87 -11.87 24.72
N MET A 489 10.71 -11.31 24.35
CA MET A 489 9.91 -10.50 25.27
C MET A 489 9.34 -11.33 26.41
N LYS A 490 8.92 -12.58 26.17
CA LYS A 490 8.47 -13.50 27.23
C LYS A 490 9.61 -13.87 28.18
N TRP A 491 10.79 -14.19 27.65
CA TRP A 491 11.96 -14.46 28.46
C TRP A 491 12.33 -13.28 29.37
N ARG A 492 12.34 -12.06 28.82
CA ARG A 492 12.60 -10.82 29.58
C ARG A 492 11.55 -10.58 30.67
N ALA A 493 10.28 -10.86 30.41
CA ALA A 493 9.22 -10.74 31.41
C ALA A 493 9.41 -11.74 32.55
N GLY A 494 9.81 -13.00 32.25
CA GLY A 494 10.13 -14.01 33.24
C GLY A 494 11.30 -13.62 34.16
N GLN A 495 12.37 -13.04 33.60
CA GLN A 495 13.50 -12.54 34.40
C GLN A 495 13.07 -11.41 35.35
N ARG A 496 12.25 -10.46 34.88
CA ARG A 496 11.75 -9.36 35.76
C ARG A 496 10.89 -9.90 36.91
N ALA A 497 10.06 -10.90 36.65
CA ALA A 497 9.25 -11.52 37.70
C ALA A 497 10.11 -12.23 38.74
N GLN A 498 11.16 -12.92 38.35
CA GLN A 498 12.12 -13.58 39.25
C GLN A 498 12.87 -12.58 40.13
N ILE A 499 13.34 -11.45 39.54
CA ILE A 499 14.03 -10.40 40.31
C ILE A 499 13.07 -9.70 41.30
N ALA A 500 11.79 -9.51 40.92
CA ALA A 500 10.80 -8.90 41.79
C ALA A 500 10.35 -9.82 42.95
N SER A 501 10.55 -11.15 42.84
CA SER A 501 10.24 -12.15 43.83
C SER A 501 11.43 -12.52 44.74
N ALA A 502 12.65 -12.12 44.41
CA ALA A 502 13.87 -12.29 45.21
C ALA A 502 14.14 -11.03 46.04
#